data_78329c583fbc284bc63a1d4b542bda05
#
_entry.id   78329c583fbc284bc63a1d4b542bda05
#
_cell.length_a   1.000
_cell.length_b   1.000
_cell.length_c   1.000
_cell.angle_alpha   90.00
_cell.angle_beta   90.00
_cell.angle_gamma   90.00
#
_symmetry.space_group_name_H-M   'P 1'
#
loop_
_entity.id
_entity.type
_entity.pdbx_description
1 polymer ?
#
loop_
_entity_poly.entity_id
_entity_poly.type
_entity_poly.pdbx_seq_one_letter_code
_entity_poly.pdbx_strand_id
1 'polypeptide(L)'
;MSKRVALVLGSGGARGYAHIGVIEEIERRGYDIACIAGCSMGAVIGGIYAAGKLEDYRNWIESLDYLDVLRLVDVSFRLGAIRGDKVFGQIRKIVGEINIEQLLSLIHI
;
A
#
# COMPACT_ATOMS: atom_id res chain seq x y z
N MET A 1 -6.42 23.17 14.02
CA MET A 1 -5.48 23.11 12.87
C MET A 1 -4.94 21.70 12.74
N SER A 2 -5.14 21.09 11.60
CA SER A 2 -4.54 19.78 11.31
C SER A 2 -3.04 19.96 11.07
N LYS A 3 -2.26 19.07 11.67
CA LYS A 3 -0.81 19.04 11.39
C LYS A 3 -0.59 18.27 10.10
N ARG A 4 0.19 18.84 9.21
CA ARG A 4 0.57 18.19 7.96
C ARG A 4 1.86 17.41 8.15
N VAL A 5 1.88 16.18 7.66
CA VAL A 5 3.04 15.30 7.78
C VAL A 5 3.42 14.74 6.41
N ALA A 6 4.70 14.52 6.23
CA ALA A 6 5.23 13.72 5.12
C ALA A 6 5.48 12.31 5.65
N LEU A 7 4.98 11.32 4.95
CA LEU A 7 5.06 9.93 5.40
C LEU A 7 6.02 9.15 4.51
N VAL A 8 6.98 8.46 5.13
CA VAL A 8 7.90 7.59 4.43
C VAL A 8 7.65 6.16 4.89
N LEU A 9 7.33 5.29 3.95
CA LEU A 9 7.01 3.89 4.21
C LEU A 9 8.14 3.00 3.71
N GLY A 10 8.79 2.32 4.62
CA GLY A 10 9.83 1.35 4.30
C GLY A 10 9.25 0.06 3.70
N SER A 11 10.12 -0.88 3.35
CA SER A 11 9.75 -2.17 2.77
C SER A 11 8.90 -3.02 3.72
N GLY A 12 9.29 -4.24 3.98
CA GLY A 12 8.67 -5.11 4.98
C GLY A 12 8.05 -6.40 4.43
N GLY A 13 7.95 -6.56 3.14
CA GLY A 13 7.32 -7.74 2.55
C GLY A 13 5.92 -7.95 3.09
N ALA A 14 5.59 -9.17 3.50
CA ALA A 14 4.27 -9.48 4.08
C ALA A 14 3.97 -8.67 5.33
N ARG A 15 4.98 -8.34 6.12
CA ARG A 15 4.83 -7.52 7.32
C ARG A 15 4.59 -6.05 6.99
N GLY A 16 4.83 -5.66 5.75
CA GLY A 16 4.53 -4.31 5.27
C GLY A 16 3.07 -3.93 5.35
N TYR A 17 2.17 -4.89 5.48
CA TYR A 17 0.76 -4.61 5.72
C TYR A 17 0.51 -3.84 7.02
N ALA A 18 1.46 -3.84 7.95
CA ALA A 18 1.39 -3.01 9.15
C ALA A 18 1.31 -1.52 8.82
N HIS A 19 1.81 -1.10 7.65
CA HIS A 19 1.70 0.29 7.20
C HIS A 19 0.25 0.76 7.11
N ILE A 20 -0.68 -0.13 6.80
CA ILE A 20 -2.11 0.21 6.73
C ILE A 20 -2.60 0.71 8.09
N GLY A 21 -2.28 -0.04 9.16
CA GLY A 21 -2.66 0.35 10.50
C GLY A 21 -2.01 1.65 10.96
N VAL A 22 -0.76 1.87 10.57
CA VAL A 22 -0.04 3.11 10.88
C VAL A 22 -0.71 4.31 10.20
N ILE A 23 -1.04 4.20 8.93
CA ILE A 23 -1.72 5.27 8.19
C ILE A 23 -3.08 5.58 8.83
N GLU A 24 -3.86 4.55 9.15
CA GLU A 24 -5.16 4.72 9.78
C GLU A 24 -5.05 5.42 11.13
N GLU A 25 -4.04 5.08 11.93
CA GLU A 25 -3.84 5.72 13.22
C GLU A 25 -3.38 7.18 13.09
N ILE A 26 -2.55 7.48 12.10
CA ILE A 26 -2.14 8.86 11.82
C ILE A 26 -3.36 9.70 11.47
N GLU A 27 -4.23 9.20 10.60
CA GLU A 27 -5.46 9.90 10.24
C GLU A 27 -6.41 10.04 11.42
N ARG A 28 -6.55 8.97 12.21
CA ARG A 28 -7.42 8.99 13.38
C ARG A 28 -7.02 10.07 14.38
N ARG A 29 -5.74 10.37 14.47
CA ARG A 29 -5.21 11.42 15.34
C ARG A 29 -5.29 12.81 14.74
N GLY A 30 -5.90 12.95 13.58
CA GLY A 30 -6.14 14.26 12.95
C GLY A 30 -4.97 14.82 12.17
N TYR A 31 -3.96 14.01 11.85
CA TYR A 31 -2.88 14.44 10.98
C TYR A 31 -3.31 14.36 9.51
N ASP A 32 -2.83 15.33 8.75
CA ASP A 32 -3.03 15.36 7.30
C ASP A 32 -1.76 14.89 6.60
N ILE A 33 -1.87 13.79 5.86
CA ILE A 33 -0.73 13.24 5.12
C ILE A 33 -0.62 14.01 3.81
N ALA A 34 0.36 14.90 3.75
CA ALA A 34 0.54 15.80 2.61
C ALA A 34 1.27 15.13 1.44
N CYS A 35 2.21 14.23 1.74
CA CYS A 35 2.93 13.49 0.70
C CYS A 35 3.41 12.15 1.26
N ILE A 36 3.65 11.21 0.34
CA ILE A 36 4.12 9.87 0.70
C ILE A 36 5.30 9.49 -0.19
N ALA A 37 6.31 8.91 0.42
CA ALA A 37 7.37 8.21 -0.27
C ALA A 37 7.39 6.77 0.22
N GLY A 38 7.61 5.82 -0.66
CA GLY A 38 7.57 4.41 -0.28
C GLY A 38 8.56 3.55 -1.04
N CYS A 39 8.95 2.46 -0.41
CA CYS A 39 9.85 1.47 -1.00
C CYS A 39 9.23 0.09 -0.88
N SER A 40 9.22 -0.70 -1.97
CA SER A 40 8.68 -2.06 -2.02
C SER A 40 7.22 -2.09 -1.52
N MET A 41 6.89 -2.87 -0.51
CA MET A 41 5.53 -2.92 0.04
C MET A 41 5.04 -1.55 0.50
N GLY A 42 5.92 -0.71 1.02
CA GLY A 42 5.58 0.66 1.38
C GLY A 42 5.14 1.51 0.19
N ALA A 43 5.74 1.29 -0.98
CA ALA A 43 5.31 1.95 -2.21
C ALA A 43 3.91 1.49 -2.65
N VAL A 44 3.63 0.20 -2.52
CA VAL A 44 2.31 -0.37 -2.84
C VAL A 44 1.24 0.25 -1.95
N ILE A 45 1.45 0.21 -0.64
CA ILE A 45 0.49 0.74 0.34
C ILE A 45 0.33 2.25 0.17
N GLY A 46 1.44 2.97 0.00
CA GLY A 46 1.41 4.41 -0.20
C GLY A 46 0.67 4.81 -1.47
N GLY A 47 0.90 4.08 -2.56
CA GLY A 47 0.21 4.31 -3.83
C GLY A 47 -1.29 4.07 -3.73
N ILE A 48 -1.69 2.99 -3.07
CA ILE A 48 -3.11 2.68 -2.86
C ILE A 48 -3.77 3.75 -1.98
N TYR A 49 -3.08 4.19 -0.94
CA TYR A 49 -3.57 5.28 -0.10
C TYR A 49 -3.74 6.57 -0.88
N ALA A 50 -2.74 6.95 -1.68
CA ALA A 50 -2.79 8.16 -2.50
C ALA A 50 -3.94 8.12 -3.53
N ALA A 51 -4.28 6.92 -4.00
CA ALA A 51 -5.41 6.71 -4.91
C ALA A 51 -6.77 6.74 -4.18
N GLY A 52 -6.78 6.84 -2.84
CA GLY A 52 -8.00 6.89 -2.04
C GLY A 52 -8.68 5.53 -1.87
N LYS A 53 -7.94 4.44 -2.01
CA LYS A 53 -8.49 3.07 -2.01
C LYS A 53 -7.95 2.19 -0.90
N LEU A 54 -7.37 2.78 0.15
CA LEU A 54 -6.76 2.00 1.22
C LEU A 54 -7.77 1.14 1.97
N GLU A 55 -8.96 1.66 2.22
CA GLU A 55 -10.01 0.92 2.92
C GLU A 55 -10.45 -0.33 2.13
N ASP A 56 -10.65 -0.19 0.83
CA ASP A 56 -11.02 -1.31 -0.03
C ASP A 56 -9.91 -2.37 -0.06
N TYR A 57 -8.67 -1.93 -0.12
CA TYR A 57 -7.52 -2.81 -0.09
C TYR A 57 -7.39 -3.54 1.25
N ARG A 58 -7.58 -2.83 2.36
CA ARG A 58 -7.58 -3.43 3.69
C ARG A 58 -8.66 -4.51 3.80
N ASN A 59 -9.87 -4.22 3.33
CA ASN A 59 -10.98 -5.17 3.39
C ASN A 59 -10.66 -6.42 2.58
N TRP A 60 -10.05 -6.27 1.42
CA TRP A 60 -9.61 -7.42 0.63
C TRP A 60 -8.55 -8.23 1.36
N ILE A 61 -7.53 -7.59 1.93
CA ILE A 61 -6.45 -8.27 2.66
C ILE A 61 -7.02 -9.02 3.89
N GLU A 62 -7.93 -8.42 4.61
CA GLU A 62 -8.56 -9.05 5.78
C GLU A 62 -9.43 -10.25 5.40
N SER A 63 -9.89 -10.33 4.16
CA SER A 63 -10.64 -11.48 3.67
C SER A 63 -9.76 -12.67 3.34
N LEU A 64 -8.43 -12.50 3.29
CA LEU A 64 -7.46 -13.54 2.99
C LEU A 64 -6.98 -14.22 4.26
N ASP A 65 -6.72 -15.53 4.16
CA ASP A 65 -6.04 -16.23 5.23
C ASP A 65 -4.58 -15.79 5.32
N TYR A 66 -4.00 -15.94 6.50
CA TYR A 66 -2.58 -15.68 6.69
C TYR A 66 -1.71 -16.48 5.71
N LEU A 67 -2.08 -17.73 5.42
CA LEU A 67 -1.38 -18.57 4.46
C LEU A 67 -1.50 -18.04 3.03
N ASP A 68 -2.65 -17.50 2.65
CA ASP A 68 -2.86 -16.89 1.34
C ASP A 68 -1.96 -15.68 1.15
N VAL A 69 -1.86 -14.83 2.17
CA VAL A 69 -0.99 -13.66 2.16
C VAL A 69 0.47 -14.09 2.01
N LEU A 70 0.91 -15.10 2.76
CA LEU A 70 2.26 -15.63 2.66
C LEU A 70 2.53 -16.20 1.26
N ARG A 71 1.59 -16.92 0.69
CA ARG A 71 1.72 -17.48 -0.67
C ARG A 71 1.87 -16.39 -1.73
N LEU A 72 1.08 -15.34 -1.62
CA LEU A 72 1.13 -14.23 -2.57
C LEU A 72 2.48 -13.50 -2.54
N VAL A 73 3.09 -13.38 -1.36
CA VAL A 73 4.33 -12.66 -1.19
C VAL A 73 5.55 -13.57 -1.34
N ASP A 74 5.55 -14.74 -0.69
CA ASP A 74 6.73 -15.62 -0.64
C ASP A 74 7.01 -16.32 -1.98
N VAL A 75 5.99 -16.75 -2.71
CA VAL A 75 6.18 -17.38 -4.02
C VAL A 75 6.79 -16.39 -5.01
N SER A 76 6.43 -15.13 -4.91
CA SER A 76 6.98 -14.07 -5.75
C SER A 76 8.46 -13.84 -5.50
N PHE A 77 8.92 -14.00 -4.25
CA PHE A 77 10.33 -13.82 -3.89
C PHE A 77 11.20 -15.02 -4.22
N ARG A 78 10.67 -16.25 -4.11
CA ARG A 78 11.44 -17.48 -4.30
C ARG A 78 11.83 -17.76 -5.75
N LEU A 79 11.07 -17.28 -6.70
CA LEU A 79 11.29 -17.59 -8.12
C LEU A 79 12.14 -16.54 -8.83
N GLY A 80 12.71 -15.55 -8.11
CA GLY A 80 13.58 -14.52 -8.68
C GLY A 80 12.91 -13.66 -9.75
N ALA A 81 11.70 -14.00 -10.14
CA ALA A 81 10.85 -13.19 -10.99
C ALA A 81 9.64 -12.82 -10.15
N ILE A 82 9.50 -11.54 -9.89
CA ILE A 82 8.30 -11.03 -9.22
C ILE A 82 7.12 -11.24 -10.17
N ARG A 83 6.55 -12.43 -10.15
CA ARG A 83 5.26 -12.66 -10.79
C ARG A 83 4.17 -12.25 -9.80
N GLY A 84 4.12 -10.97 -9.54
CA GLY A 84 3.05 -10.38 -8.78
C GLY A 84 1.77 -10.21 -9.57
N ASP A 85 1.60 -10.91 -10.69
CA ASP A 85 0.47 -10.73 -11.60
C ASP A 85 -0.87 -10.87 -10.89
N LYS A 86 -0.99 -11.83 -9.96
CA LYS A 86 -2.22 -12.01 -9.20
C LYS A 86 -2.47 -10.88 -8.22
N VAL A 87 -1.44 -10.45 -7.51
CA VAL A 87 -1.52 -9.35 -6.54
C VAL A 87 -1.78 -8.04 -7.26
N PHE A 88 -0.98 -7.75 -8.28
CA PHE A 88 -1.12 -6.52 -9.06
C PHE A 88 -2.43 -6.49 -9.85
N GLY A 89 -2.88 -7.65 -10.33
CA GLY A 89 -4.19 -7.75 -10.97
C GLY A 89 -5.33 -7.38 -10.03
N GLN A 90 -5.28 -7.81 -8.79
CA GLN A 90 -6.27 -7.46 -7.79
C GLN A 90 -6.16 -5.99 -7.38
N ILE A 91 -4.95 -5.48 -7.21
CA ILE A 91 -4.73 -4.06 -6.91
C ILE A 91 -5.28 -3.20 -8.04
N ARG A 92 -5.04 -3.58 -9.28
CA ARG A 92 -5.57 -2.86 -10.45
C ARG A 92 -7.09 -2.84 -10.48
N LYS A 93 -7.76 -3.91 -10.07
CA LYS A 93 -9.21 -3.95 -9.94
C LYS A 93 -9.72 -2.98 -8.87
N ILE A 94 -9.01 -2.85 -7.77
CA ILE A 94 -9.38 -1.96 -6.67
C ILE A 94 -9.14 -0.50 -7.02
N VAL A 95 -7.95 -0.20 -7.56
CA VAL A 95 -7.46 1.16 -7.78
C VAL A 95 -7.91 1.70 -9.15
N GLY A 96 -8.08 0.83 -10.13
CA GLY A 96 -8.27 1.21 -11.52
C GLY A 96 -6.96 1.62 -12.18
N GLU A 97 -7.04 2.15 -13.39
CA GLU A 97 -5.87 2.66 -14.09
C GLU A 97 -5.71 4.15 -13.80
N ILE A 98 -4.82 4.47 -12.90
CA ILE A 98 -4.50 5.84 -12.51
C ILE A 98 -3.02 6.07 -12.71
N ASN A 99 -2.68 7.13 -13.42
CA ASN A 99 -1.30 7.58 -13.54
C ASN A 99 -0.89 8.33 -12.28
N ILE A 100 0.37 8.21 -11.93
CA ILE A 100 0.91 8.83 -10.72
C ILE A 100 0.75 10.34 -10.75
N GLU A 101 0.91 10.93 -11.92
CA GLU A 101 0.76 12.37 -12.12
C GLU A 101 -0.63 12.87 -11.78
N GLN A 102 -1.62 11.98 -11.76
CA GLN A 102 -3.00 12.29 -11.39
C GLN A 102 -3.20 12.24 -9.87
N LEU A 103 -2.24 11.69 -9.14
CA LEU A 103 -2.30 11.58 -7.68
C LEU A 103 -1.63 12.79 -7.04
N LEU A 104 -2.36 13.41 -6.13
CA LEU A 104 -1.80 14.51 -5.35
C LEU A 104 -0.78 13.96 -4.36
N SER A 105 0.38 14.58 -4.32
CA SER A 105 1.37 14.37 -3.25
C SER A 105 2.02 12.99 -3.20
N LEU A 106 2.06 12.25 -4.30
CA LEU A 106 2.79 10.99 -4.34
C LEU A 106 4.20 11.23 -4.88
N ILE A 107 5.19 10.78 -4.12
CA ILE A 107 6.59 10.81 -4.51
C ILE A 107 7.08 9.38 -4.61
N HIS A 108 7.70 9.05 -5.73
CA HIS A 108 8.31 7.74 -5.95
C HIS A 108 9.75 7.70 -5.54
N ILE A 109 10.08 6.60 -4.96
CA ILE A 109 11.48 6.24 -4.79
C ILE A 109 11.68 4.81 -5.26
#